data_c6dd6f21645842aaf90c4342b415ebd1
#
_entry.id   c6dd6f21645842aaf90c4342b415ebd1
#
_cell.length_a   1.000
_cell.length_b   1.000
_cell.length_c   1.000
_cell.angle_alpha   90.00
_cell.angle_beta   90.00
_cell.angle_gamma   90.00
#
_symmetry.space_group_name_H-M   'P 1'
#
loop_
_entity.id
_entity.type
_entity.pdbx_description
1 polymer ?
#
loop_
_entity_poly.entity_id
_entity_poly.type
_entity_poly.pdbx_seq_one_letter_code
_entity_poly.pdbx_strand_id
1 'polypeptide(L)'
;IYLFFFVLFFLTPKLAGSYETQLSRPNIIVIMTDDQDDMGTLDVMTNVKSRLLKQGVRFINSFAENPICCPSRATFLTGQTSHNNGVWGNIPGRPKAGGVGALADGSTLPVWLQQAGYYTGLIGKYLNGYGTATPTTYIPPGWNTWQGLVDPFTYRYYNYIVNENGTLHTYGNTAADYQTDVLSGKAVDFINARANSSQPFFLWQTPL
;
A
#
# COMPACT_ATOMS: atom_id res chain seq x y z
N ILE A 1 -45.46 63.66 32.59
CA ILE A 1 -44.42 63.14 31.67
C ILE A 1 -44.22 61.66 32.02
N TYR A 2 -44.76 60.74 31.18
CA TYR A 2 -44.56 59.29 31.34
C TYR A 2 -43.42 58.86 30.47
N LEU A 3 -42.36 58.30 31.09
CA LEU A 3 -41.21 57.75 30.41
C LEU A 3 -41.46 56.25 30.14
N PHE A 4 -41.63 55.85 28.86
CA PHE A 4 -41.74 54.46 28.44
C PHE A 4 -40.39 53.92 28.23
N PHE A 5 -39.93 52.92 29.04
CA PHE A 5 -38.76 52.14 28.79
C PHE A 5 -39.09 50.99 27.83
N PHE A 6 -38.52 51.01 26.61
CA PHE A 6 -38.57 49.89 25.69
C PHE A 6 -37.40 48.97 25.98
N VAL A 7 -37.67 47.75 26.51
CA VAL A 7 -36.64 46.70 26.64
C VAL A 7 -36.62 45.91 25.34
N LEU A 8 -35.59 46.09 24.52
CA LEU A 8 -35.33 45.26 23.33
C LEU A 8 -34.67 43.94 23.78
N PHE A 9 -35.42 42.82 23.67
CA PHE A 9 -34.87 41.50 23.79
C PHE A 9 -34.20 41.15 22.46
N PHE A 10 -32.85 41.12 22.44
CA PHE A 10 -32.10 40.51 21.34
C PHE A 10 -32.16 38.99 21.50
N LEU A 11 -33.03 38.32 20.74
CA LEU A 11 -32.93 36.88 20.48
C LEU A 11 -31.74 36.64 19.59
N THR A 12 -30.60 36.20 20.17
CA THR A 12 -29.50 35.66 19.39
C THR A 12 -29.93 34.30 18.80
N PRO A 13 -29.95 34.12 17.47
CA PRO A 13 -30.19 32.81 16.92
C PRO A 13 -29.04 31.89 17.37
N LYS A 14 -29.36 30.80 18.11
CA LYS A 14 -28.43 29.69 18.27
C LYS A 14 -28.14 29.16 16.86
N LEU A 15 -26.94 29.44 16.36
CA LEU A 15 -26.40 28.75 15.20
C LEU A 15 -26.49 27.25 15.52
N ALA A 16 -27.40 26.56 14.83
CA ALA A 16 -27.41 25.10 14.80
C ALA A 16 -26.04 24.70 14.30
N GLY A 17 -25.22 24.16 15.20
CA GLY A 17 -23.93 23.57 14.81
C GLY A 17 -24.21 22.53 13.73
N SER A 18 -23.71 22.78 12.54
CA SER A 18 -23.65 21.76 11.51
C SER A 18 -22.85 20.59 12.10
N TYR A 19 -23.53 19.51 12.45
CA TYR A 19 -22.89 18.22 12.63
C TYR A 19 -22.33 17.84 11.23
N GLU A 20 -21.12 18.27 10.94
CA GLU A 20 -20.34 17.57 9.93
C GLU A 20 -20.18 16.15 10.47
N THR A 21 -20.97 15.23 9.96
CA THR A 21 -20.67 13.82 10.06
C THR A 21 -19.33 13.67 9.35
N GLN A 22 -18.25 13.67 10.10
CA GLN A 22 -16.93 13.37 9.59
C GLN A 22 -17.02 11.95 9.05
N LEU A 23 -17.21 11.83 7.72
CA LEU A 23 -17.23 10.55 7.04
C LEU A 23 -15.93 9.85 7.42
N SER A 24 -16.04 8.73 8.10
CA SER A 24 -14.87 7.94 8.48
C SER A 24 -14.13 7.55 7.20
N ARG A 25 -12.86 7.89 7.11
CA ARG A 25 -12.04 7.53 5.96
C ARG A 25 -11.96 6.01 5.86
N PRO A 26 -12.16 5.41 4.68
CA PRO A 26 -12.17 3.96 4.53
C PRO A 26 -10.77 3.37 4.72
N ASN A 27 -10.71 2.13 5.18
CA ASN A 27 -9.52 1.32 5.04
C ASN A 27 -9.28 0.98 3.57
N ILE A 28 -8.01 0.98 3.14
CA ILE A 28 -7.63 0.72 1.76
C ILE A 28 -6.70 -0.49 1.74
N ILE A 29 -7.08 -1.52 1.00
CA ILE A 29 -6.25 -2.70 0.77
C ILE A 29 -6.02 -2.83 -0.73
N VAL A 30 -4.76 -2.86 -1.14
CA VAL A 30 -4.35 -3.13 -2.50
C VAL A 30 -3.58 -4.44 -2.51
N ILE A 31 -4.06 -5.41 -3.29
CA ILE A 31 -3.34 -6.66 -3.56
C ILE A 31 -2.83 -6.58 -4.99
N MET A 32 -1.52 -6.55 -5.15
CA MET A 32 -0.85 -6.48 -6.44
C MET A 32 -0.05 -7.75 -6.66
N THR A 33 -0.55 -8.63 -7.49
CA THR A 33 0.17 -9.84 -7.92
C THR A 33 1.30 -9.49 -8.88
N ASP A 34 2.38 -10.25 -8.87
CA ASP A 34 3.50 -10.08 -9.79
C ASP A 34 3.30 -11.01 -11.00
N ASP A 35 3.50 -10.46 -12.21
CA ASP A 35 3.44 -11.18 -13.49
C ASP A 35 2.14 -12.00 -13.74
N GLN A 36 1.03 -11.66 -13.09
CA GLN A 36 -0.25 -12.31 -13.35
C GLN A 36 -0.81 -11.86 -14.70
N ASP A 37 -1.08 -12.82 -15.58
CA ASP A 37 -1.71 -12.57 -16.87
C ASP A 37 -3.24 -12.52 -16.81
N ASP A 38 -3.90 -12.08 -17.88
CA ASP A 38 -5.37 -12.12 -18.07
C ASP A 38 -5.80 -13.31 -18.97
N MET A 39 -4.99 -14.36 -19.06
CA MET A 39 -5.25 -15.53 -19.91
C MET A 39 -5.95 -16.66 -19.16
N GLY A 40 -6.81 -16.34 -18.20
CA GLY A 40 -7.59 -17.32 -17.44
C GLY A 40 -7.04 -17.66 -16.06
N THR A 41 -5.95 -17.05 -15.62
CA THR A 41 -5.38 -17.23 -14.26
C THR A 41 -6.39 -16.93 -13.16
N LEU A 42 -7.29 -15.96 -13.35
CA LEU A 42 -8.39 -15.69 -12.41
C LEU A 42 -9.40 -16.85 -12.32
N ASP A 43 -9.46 -17.74 -13.31
CA ASP A 43 -10.47 -18.81 -13.33
C ASP A 43 -10.24 -19.86 -12.25
N VAL A 44 -8.99 -20.09 -11.87
CA VAL A 44 -8.62 -20.99 -10.76
C VAL A 44 -8.66 -20.32 -9.39
N MET A 45 -8.76 -18.98 -9.32
CA MET A 45 -8.81 -18.21 -8.09
C MET A 45 -10.25 -18.10 -7.55
N THR A 46 -10.80 -19.21 -7.08
CA THR A 46 -12.22 -19.34 -6.69
C THR A 46 -12.64 -18.34 -5.60
N ASN A 47 -11.77 -18.05 -4.64
CA ASN A 47 -12.04 -17.08 -3.58
C ASN A 47 -12.06 -15.63 -4.12
N VAL A 48 -11.15 -15.26 -5.01
CA VAL A 48 -11.15 -13.95 -5.66
C VAL A 48 -12.44 -13.77 -6.48
N LYS A 49 -12.82 -14.78 -7.26
CA LYS A 49 -14.08 -14.76 -8.03
C LYS A 49 -15.31 -14.60 -7.14
N SER A 50 -15.42 -15.39 -6.09
CA SER A 50 -16.63 -15.42 -5.25
C SER A 50 -16.72 -14.22 -4.28
N ARG A 51 -15.60 -13.74 -3.76
CA ARG A 51 -15.56 -12.73 -2.70
C ARG A 51 -15.28 -11.32 -3.21
N LEU A 52 -14.56 -11.17 -4.32
CA LEU A 52 -14.22 -9.86 -4.88
C LEU A 52 -14.97 -9.60 -6.18
N LEU A 53 -14.83 -10.44 -7.21
CA LEU A 53 -15.42 -10.16 -8.53
C LEU A 53 -16.96 -10.16 -8.50
N LYS A 54 -17.59 -11.04 -7.71
CA LYS A 54 -19.07 -11.10 -7.60
C LYS A 54 -19.67 -9.95 -6.80
N GLN A 55 -18.88 -9.26 -5.97
CA GLN A 55 -19.35 -8.22 -5.07
C GLN A 55 -18.80 -6.84 -5.43
N GLY A 56 -17.81 -6.79 -6.31
CA GLY A 56 -17.12 -5.58 -6.72
C GLY A 56 -17.33 -5.23 -8.19
N VAL A 57 -16.44 -4.38 -8.68
CA VAL A 57 -16.40 -3.95 -10.09
C VAL A 57 -15.14 -4.49 -10.75
N ARG A 58 -15.26 -5.06 -11.94
CA ARG A 58 -14.13 -5.43 -12.80
C ARG A 58 -13.92 -4.36 -13.87
N PHE A 59 -12.72 -3.79 -13.89
CA PHE A 59 -12.30 -2.87 -14.94
C PHE A 59 -11.70 -3.67 -16.11
N ILE A 60 -12.44 -3.82 -17.19
CA ILE A 60 -12.01 -4.61 -18.38
C ILE A 60 -11.03 -3.85 -19.27
N ASN A 61 -10.96 -2.53 -19.14
CA ASN A 61 -10.04 -1.64 -19.87
C ASN A 61 -9.10 -0.97 -18.87
N SER A 62 -8.22 -1.77 -18.27
CA SER A 62 -7.16 -1.28 -17.37
C SER A 62 -5.80 -1.54 -18.02
N PHE A 63 -4.94 -0.53 -18.02
CA PHE A 63 -3.65 -0.55 -18.71
C PHE A 63 -2.52 -0.24 -17.73
N ALA A 64 -1.45 -1.03 -17.78
CA ALA A 64 -0.19 -0.68 -17.15
C ALA A 64 0.58 0.25 -18.10
N GLU A 65 1.06 1.38 -17.59
CA GLU A 65 1.84 2.34 -18.39
C GLU A 65 3.15 1.70 -18.90
N ASN A 66 3.83 0.97 -18.02
CA ASN A 66 5.02 0.19 -18.34
C ASN A 66 4.90 -1.17 -17.63
N PRO A 67 4.62 -2.27 -18.35
CA PRO A 67 4.32 -3.57 -17.75
C PRO A 67 5.60 -4.33 -17.32
N ILE A 68 6.48 -3.67 -16.58
CA ILE A 68 7.68 -4.21 -15.96
C ILE A 68 7.62 -3.89 -14.47
N CYS A 69 8.11 -4.80 -13.60
CA CYS A 69 7.95 -4.74 -12.16
C CYS A 69 8.22 -3.34 -11.55
N CYS A 70 9.45 -2.83 -11.63
CA CYS A 70 9.79 -1.55 -11.01
C CYS A 70 9.09 -0.34 -11.63
N PRO A 71 9.03 -0.17 -12.95
CA PRO A 71 8.30 0.93 -13.56
C PRO A 71 6.83 0.96 -13.16
N SER A 72 6.14 -0.19 -13.24
CA SER A 72 4.73 -0.30 -12.85
C SER A 72 4.51 0.06 -11.38
N ARG A 73 5.36 -0.49 -10.49
CA ARG A 73 5.29 -0.22 -9.05
C ARG A 73 5.64 1.22 -8.71
N ALA A 74 6.62 1.82 -9.40
CA ALA A 74 6.95 3.24 -9.25
C ALA A 74 5.80 4.14 -9.73
N THR A 75 5.15 3.79 -10.83
CA THR A 75 3.96 4.49 -11.32
C THR A 75 2.82 4.41 -10.29
N PHE A 76 2.58 3.24 -9.71
CA PHE A 76 1.58 3.08 -8.64
C PHE A 76 1.92 3.94 -7.40
N LEU A 77 3.19 3.96 -7.00
CA LEU A 77 3.62 4.70 -5.81
C LEU A 77 3.63 6.23 -6.00
N THR A 78 3.82 6.70 -7.23
CA THR A 78 3.99 8.14 -7.51
C THR A 78 2.84 8.77 -8.28
N GLY A 79 1.99 7.96 -8.92
CA GLY A 79 1.00 8.46 -9.89
C GLY A 79 1.62 9.06 -11.15
N GLN A 80 2.92 8.84 -11.40
CA GLN A 80 3.68 9.40 -12.50
C GLN A 80 4.15 8.31 -13.46
N THR A 81 4.18 8.63 -14.75
CA THR A 81 4.75 7.75 -15.77
C THR A 81 6.26 7.60 -15.61
N SER A 82 6.85 6.54 -16.17
CA SER A 82 8.28 6.19 -16.01
C SER A 82 9.24 7.32 -16.36
N HIS A 83 8.93 8.14 -17.38
CA HIS A 83 9.80 9.26 -17.76
C HIS A 83 9.73 10.44 -16.77
N ASN A 84 8.69 10.53 -15.94
CA ASN A 84 8.57 11.56 -14.91
C ASN A 84 9.14 11.08 -13.57
N ASN A 85 8.88 9.81 -13.18
CA ASN A 85 9.37 9.26 -11.93
C ASN A 85 10.82 8.73 -12.01
N GLY A 86 11.38 8.59 -13.22
CA GLY A 86 12.77 8.19 -13.47
C GLY A 86 13.05 6.69 -13.39
N VAL A 87 12.04 5.85 -13.15
CA VAL A 87 12.20 4.39 -13.06
C VAL A 87 11.82 3.74 -14.38
N TRP A 88 12.82 3.36 -15.18
CA TRP A 88 12.64 2.85 -16.53
C TRP A 88 12.72 1.33 -16.67
N GLY A 89 13.22 0.64 -15.65
CA GLY A 89 13.43 -0.81 -15.68
C GLY A 89 13.71 -1.39 -14.30
N ASN A 90 14.08 -2.67 -14.28
CA ASN A 90 14.32 -3.42 -13.05
C ASN A 90 15.78 -3.40 -12.57
N ILE A 91 16.73 -2.95 -13.43
CA ILE A 91 18.17 -3.10 -13.16
C ILE A 91 18.66 -1.98 -12.27
N PRO A 92 19.08 -2.27 -11.02
CA PRO A 92 19.66 -1.27 -10.11
C PRO A 92 21.00 -0.71 -10.64
N GLY A 93 21.37 0.48 -10.16
CA GLY A 93 22.71 1.04 -10.33
C GLY A 93 23.00 1.73 -11.66
N ARG A 94 22.03 1.81 -12.57
CA ARG A 94 22.16 2.64 -13.77
C ARG A 94 21.38 3.94 -13.60
N PRO A 95 21.98 5.13 -13.79
CA PRO A 95 21.24 6.39 -13.77
C PRO A 95 20.07 6.33 -14.77
N LYS A 96 18.85 6.59 -14.34
CA LYS A 96 17.60 6.49 -15.11
C LYS A 96 17.31 5.09 -15.67
N ALA A 97 17.87 4.02 -15.08
CA ALA A 97 17.66 2.68 -15.60
C ALA A 97 16.62 1.90 -14.81
N GLY A 98 16.60 1.98 -13.49
CA GLY A 98 15.56 1.28 -12.73
C GLY A 98 16.00 0.75 -11.38
N GLY A 99 15.20 -0.17 -10.87
CA GLY A 99 15.35 -0.68 -9.53
C GLY A 99 15.01 0.33 -8.45
N VAL A 100 15.15 -0.09 -7.20
CA VAL A 100 14.83 0.71 -6.02
C VAL A 100 15.60 2.03 -5.94
N GLY A 101 16.84 2.07 -6.42
CA GLY A 101 17.69 3.26 -6.35
C GLY A 101 17.32 4.38 -7.34
N ALA A 102 16.43 4.11 -8.29
CA ALA A 102 15.96 5.13 -9.24
C ALA A 102 14.73 5.90 -8.73
N LEU A 103 14.02 5.36 -7.74
CA LEU A 103 12.83 6.00 -7.18
C LEU A 103 13.21 7.05 -6.12
N ALA A 104 12.70 8.28 -6.27
CA ALA A 104 12.71 9.29 -5.22
C ALA A 104 11.60 8.99 -4.21
N ASP A 105 11.89 8.13 -3.23
CA ASP A 105 10.90 7.55 -2.33
C ASP A 105 10.37 8.48 -1.24
N GLY A 106 10.94 9.66 -1.08
CA GLY A 106 10.47 10.69 -0.14
C GLY A 106 9.11 11.32 -0.49
N SER A 107 8.60 11.12 -1.72
CA SER A 107 7.30 11.64 -2.16
C SER A 107 6.52 10.57 -2.90
N THR A 108 5.86 9.71 -2.15
CA THR A 108 5.14 8.54 -2.63
C THR A 108 3.80 8.38 -1.92
N LEU A 109 2.91 7.58 -2.48
CA LEU A 109 1.57 7.31 -1.95
C LEU A 109 1.56 7.00 -0.44
N PRO A 110 2.42 6.11 0.11
CA PRO A 110 2.44 5.86 1.55
C PRO A 110 2.83 7.09 2.38
N VAL A 111 3.75 7.93 1.88
CA VAL A 111 4.12 9.19 2.55
C VAL A 111 2.91 10.12 2.63
N TRP A 112 2.20 10.30 1.51
CA TRP A 112 1.01 11.16 1.46
C TRP A 112 -0.13 10.60 2.32
N LEU A 113 -0.32 9.29 2.33
CA LEU A 113 -1.32 8.64 3.17
C LEU A 113 -1.01 8.75 4.66
N GLN A 114 0.28 8.64 5.06
CA GLN A 114 0.68 8.91 6.44
C GLN A 114 0.38 10.36 6.85
N GLN A 115 0.72 11.33 5.99
CA GLN A 115 0.39 12.74 6.22
C GLN A 115 -1.12 12.97 6.33
N ALA A 116 -1.90 12.18 5.60
CA ALA A 116 -3.36 12.18 5.70
C ALA A 116 -3.89 11.38 6.91
N GLY A 117 -3.03 10.85 7.78
CA GLY A 117 -3.39 10.18 9.03
C GLY A 117 -3.69 8.68 8.89
N TYR A 118 -3.34 8.03 7.78
CA TYR A 118 -3.44 6.59 7.63
C TYR A 118 -2.29 5.87 8.34
N TYR A 119 -2.57 4.68 8.84
CA TYR A 119 -1.56 3.71 9.22
C TYR A 119 -1.21 2.86 7.99
N THR A 120 0.05 2.84 7.57
CA THR A 120 0.48 2.28 6.30
C THR A 120 1.27 0.98 6.48
N GLY A 121 1.02 -0.01 5.64
CA GLY A 121 1.74 -1.28 5.65
C GLY A 121 2.08 -1.77 4.25
N LEU A 122 3.30 -2.33 4.10
CA LEU A 122 3.73 -3.11 2.95
C LEU A 122 4.02 -4.54 3.40
N ILE A 123 3.51 -5.52 2.65
CA ILE A 123 3.78 -6.95 2.88
C ILE A 123 4.07 -7.62 1.53
N GLY A 124 5.32 -8.02 1.31
CA GLY A 124 5.76 -8.70 0.10
C GLY A 124 6.84 -7.98 -0.69
N LYS A 125 6.79 -8.09 -2.01
CA LYS A 125 7.79 -7.51 -2.92
C LYS A 125 7.64 -5.99 -3.02
N TYR A 126 8.75 -5.28 -2.86
CA TYR A 126 8.83 -3.82 -3.11
C TYR A 126 9.31 -3.56 -4.55
N LEU A 127 10.50 -3.06 -4.73
CA LEU A 127 11.15 -2.79 -6.01
C LEU A 127 12.38 -3.68 -6.17
N ASN A 128 12.70 -4.09 -7.39
CA ASN A 128 13.90 -4.87 -7.66
C ASN A 128 15.16 -4.15 -7.16
N GLY A 129 16.06 -4.92 -6.57
CA GLY A 129 17.28 -4.40 -5.96
C GLY A 129 17.11 -4.00 -4.50
N TYR A 130 15.92 -4.13 -3.91
CA TYR A 130 15.73 -3.89 -2.49
C TYR A 130 16.55 -4.90 -1.66
N GLY A 131 17.48 -4.39 -0.86
CA GLY A 131 18.43 -5.19 -0.08
C GLY A 131 19.73 -5.52 -0.81
N THR A 132 19.85 -5.26 -2.12
CA THR A 132 21.13 -5.38 -2.86
C THR A 132 21.65 -4.02 -3.34
N ALA A 133 20.76 -3.11 -3.69
CA ALA A 133 21.09 -1.72 -4.03
C ALA A 133 20.74 -0.74 -2.89
N THR A 134 20.14 -1.23 -1.81
CA THR A 134 19.89 -0.54 -0.54
C THR A 134 20.41 -1.41 0.60
N PRO A 135 20.59 -0.87 1.83
CA PRO A 135 20.74 -1.72 3.00
C PRO A 135 19.57 -2.71 3.14
N THR A 136 19.86 -3.93 3.56
CA THR A 136 18.84 -5.00 3.71
C THR A 136 17.77 -4.66 4.76
N THR A 137 18.10 -3.79 5.71
CA THR A 137 17.21 -3.33 6.77
C THR A 137 16.57 -1.97 6.48
N TYR A 138 16.80 -1.41 5.28
CA TYR A 138 16.21 -0.13 4.89
C TYR A 138 14.69 -0.19 4.86
N ILE A 139 14.05 0.82 5.43
CA ILE A 139 12.60 1.01 5.35
C ILE A 139 12.37 2.34 4.62
N PRO A 140 11.73 2.33 3.44
CA PRO A 140 11.40 3.57 2.73
C PRO A 140 10.46 4.44 3.55
N PRO A 141 10.48 5.77 3.37
CA PRO A 141 9.57 6.68 4.04
C PRO A 141 8.10 6.33 3.78
N GLY A 142 7.25 6.62 4.76
CA GLY A 142 5.82 6.47 4.62
C GLY A 142 5.25 5.12 5.07
N TRP A 143 6.05 4.22 5.63
CA TRP A 143 5.59 2.92 6.11
C TRP A 143 5.67 2.80 7.64
N ASN A 144 4.53 2.45 8.26
CA ASN A 144 4.45 2.12 9.68
C ASN A 144 4.75 0.63 9.95
N THR A 145 4.32 -0.24 9.03
CA THR A 145 4.64 -1.67 9.03
C THR A 145 5.35 -2.00 7.73
N TRP A 146 6.50 -2.63 7.84
CA TRP A 146 7.32 -3.07 6.72
C TRP A 146 7.62 -4.56 6.83
N GLN A 147 7.19 -5.34 5.83
CA GLN A 147 7.42 -6.76 5.71
C GLN A 147 7.92 -7.03 4.28
N GLY A 148 9.07 -6.44 3.94
CA GLY A 148 9.61 -6.43 2.58
C GLY A 148 10.46 -7.65 2.27
N LEU A 149 10.19 -8.33 1.16
CA LEU A 149 11.06 -9.37 0.61
C LEU A 149 12.39 -8.77 0.16
N VAL A 150 13.50 -9.46 0.49
CA VAL A 150 14.86 -8.97 0.28
C VAL A 150 15.54 -9.70 -0.88
N ASP A 151 16.00 -8.93 -1.88
CA ASP A 151 16.81 -9.47 -2.98
C ASP A 151 18.18 -9.97 -2.49
N PRO A 152 18.74 -11.01 -3.15
CA PRO A 152 18.27 -11.68 -4.37
C PRO A 152 17.31 -12.85 -4.12
N PHE A 153 16.70 -12.94 -2.94
CA PHE A 153 15.87 -14.08 -2.53
C PHE A 153 14.36 -13.84 -2.74
N THR A 154 13.98 -12.67 -3.21
CA THR A 154 12.58 -12.25 -3.39
C THR A 154 11.76 -13.27 -4.19
N TYR A 155 12.30 -13.83 -5.26
CA TYR A 155 11.59 -14.76 -6.16
C TYR A 155 11.65 -16.24 -5.73
N ARG A 156 12.04 -16.50 -4.48
CA ARG A 156 12.10 -17.86 -3.94
C ARG A 156 10.87 -18.13 -3.08
N TYR A 157 10.10 -19.14 -3.41
CA TYR A 157 8.97 -19.56 -2.57
C TYR A 157 9.39 -20.17 -1.24
N TYR A 158 10.66 -20.58 -1.12
CA TYR A 158 11.33 -21.11 0.07
C TYR A 158 12.76 -20.57 0.17
N ASN A 159 13.37 -20.63 1.36
CA ASN A 159 14.73 -20.13 1.60
C ASN A 159 14.89 -18.66 1.17
N TYR A 160 14.00 -17.81 1.63
CA TYR A 160 13.95 -16.37 1.37
C TYR A 160 14.14 -15.57 2.66
N ILE A 161 14.32 -14.26 2.51
CA ILE A 161 14.51 -13.32 3.61
C ILE A 161 13.43 -12.24 3.53
N VAL A 162 12.85 -11.90 4.68
CA VAL A 162 11.96 -10.75 4.85
C VAL A 162 12.63 -9.76 5.81
N ASN A 163 12.64 -8.49 5.44
CA ASN A 163 12.90 -7.43 6.40
C ASN A 163 11.60 -7.11 7.14
N GLU A 164 11.55 -7.46 8.41
CA GLU A 164 10.40 -7.24 9.31
C GLU A 164 10.68 -6.03 10.21
N ASN A 165 10.24 -4.86 9.78
CA ASN A 165 10.45 -3.59 10.49
C ASN A 165 11.91 -3.34 10.90
N GLY A 166 12.87 -3.63 10.03
CA GLY A 166 14.30 -3.45 10.29
C GLY A 166 15.01 -4.69 10.82
N THR A 167 14.30 -5.77 11.10
CA THR A 167 14.87 -7.06 11.52
C THR A 167 14.78 -8.06 10.38
N LEU A 168 15.88 -8.75 10.06
CA LEU A 168 15.88 -9.76 9.01
C LEU A 168 15.42 -11.10 9.55
N HIS A 169 14.39 -11.66 8.93
CA HIS A 169 13.89 -13.01 9.17
C HIS A 169 14.19 -13.90 7.98
N THR A 170 14.86 -15.04 8.23
CA THR A 170 15.13 -16.07 7.22
C THR A 170 14.09 -17.17 7.36
N TYR A 171 13.37 -17.42 6.29
CA TYR A 171 12.43 -18.53 6.18
C TYR A 171 13.12 -19.72 5.53
N GLY A 172 12.79 -20.93 6.00
CA GLY A 172 13.39 -22.18 5.55
C GLY A 172 12.70 -22.81 4.34
N ASN A 173 12.59 -24.14 4.36
CA ASN A 173 12.03 -24.92 3.27
C ASN A 173 10.97 -25.94 3.73
N THR A 174 10.41 -25.76 4.90
CA THR A 174 9.25 -26.53 5.36
C THR A 174 7.97 -26.02 4.72
N ALA A 175 6.90 -26.80 4.74
CA ALA A 175 5.59 -26.37 4.24
C ALA A 175 5.10 -25.07 4.89
N ALA A 176 5.44 -24.85 6.17
CA ALA A 176 5.08 -23.63 6.90
C ALA A 176 5.85 -22.39 6.41
N ASP A 177 6.96 -22.58 5.70
CA ASP A 177 7.77 -21.49 5.15
C ASP A 177 7.35 -21.08 3.74
N TYR A 178 6.29 -21.67 3.18
CA TYR A 178 5.83 -21.28 1.83
C TYR A 178 5.50 -19.80 1.77
N GLN A 179 6.20 -19.06 0.90
CA GLN A 179 6.25 -17.61 0.90
C GLN A 179 4.85 -16.97 0.81
N THR A 180 4.02 -17.47 -0.10
CA THR A 180 2.68 -16.89 -0.33
C THR A 180 1.79 -17.05 0.91
N ASP A 181 1.86 -18.19 1.61
CA ASP A 181 1.09 -18.43 2.83
C ASP A 181 1.60 -17.58 3.99
N VAL A 182 2.92 -17.45 4.14
CA VAL A 182 3.53 -16.58 5.15
C VAL A 182 3.11 -15.13 4.94
N LEU A 183 3.22 -14.61 3.72
CA LEU A 183 2.83 -13.23 3.41
C LEU A 183 1.32 -13.02 3.58
N SER A 184 0.51 -14.02 3.23
CA SER A 184 -0.95 -13.99 3.45
C SER A 184 -1.28 -13.95 4.94
N GLY A 185 -0.64 -14.79 5.76
CA GLY A 185 -0.79 -14.77 7.22
C GLY A 185 -0.46 -13.40 7.81
N LYS A 186 0.70 -12.82 7.43
CA LYS A 186 1.10 -11.48 7.87
C LYS A 186 0.09 -10.39 7.48
N ALA A 187 -0.52 -10.50 6.29
CA ALA A 187 -1.55 -9.55 5.86
C ALA A 187 -2.83 -9.68 6.70
N VAL A 188 -3.24 -10.90 7.03
CA VAL A 188 -4.38 -11.17 7.92
C VAL A 188 -4.11 -10.61 9.32
N ASP A 189 -2.91 -10.83 9.86
CA ASP A 189 -2.51 -10.32 11.18
C ASP A 189 -2.51 -8.78 11.20
N PHE A 190 -1.99 -8.14 10.13
CA PHE A 190 -2.03 -6.69 9.98
C PHE A 190 -3.49 -6.17 10.00
N ILE A 191 -4.37 -6.78 9.21
CA ILE A 191 -5.78 -6.38 9.12
C ILE A 191 -6.46 -6.54 10.48
N ASN A 192 -6.28 -7.70 11.14
CA ASN A 192 -6.88 -7.96 12.45
C ASN A 192 -6.40 -6.96 13.52
N ALA A 193 -5.11 -6.62 13.51
CA ALA A 193 -4.55 -5.64 14.44
C ALA A 193 -5.08 -4.21 14.21
N ARG A 194 -5.55 -3.90 13.00
CA ARG A 194 -6.04 -2.57 12.60
C ARG A 194 -7.56 -2.45 12.51
N ALA A 195 -8.29 -3.57 12.38
CA ALA A 195 -9.72 -3.58 12.09
C ALA A 195 -10.57 -2.80 13.11
N ASN A 196 -10.17 -2.78 14.37
CA ASN A 196 -10.88 -2.08 15.45
C ASN A 196 -10.27 -0.72 15.79
N SER A 197 -9.29 -0.24 15.03
CA SER A 197 -8.69 1.07 15.21
C SER A 197 -9.58 2.16 14.63
N SER A 198 -9.68 3.31 15.30
CA SER A 198 -10.29 4.52 14.72
C SER A 198 -9.42 5.15 13.63
N GLN A 199 -8.14 4.81 13.57
CA GLN A 199 -7.21 5.26 12.53
C GLN A 199 -7.39 4.38 11.29
N PRO A 200 -7.72 4.96 10.11
CA PRO A 200 -7.80 4.22 8.88
C PRO A 200 -6.43 3.66 8.48
N PHE A 201 -6.42 2.55 7.77
CA PHE A 201 -5.17 1.95 7.30
C PHE A 201 -5.11 1.81 5.77
N PHE A 202 -3.89 1.78 5.26
CA PHE A 202 -3.53 1.41 3.91
C PHE A 202 -2.61 0.19 3.97
N LEU A 203 -3.00 -0.90 3.33
CA LEU A 203 -2.17 -2.09 3.16
C LEU A 203 -1.86 -2.29 1.68
N TRP A 204 -0.59 -2.38 1.34
CA TRP A 204 -0.12 -2.83 0.03
C TRP A 204 0.49 -4.22 0.16
N GLN A 205 -0.30 -5.23 -0.20
CA GLN A 205 0.13 -6.63 -0.24
C GLN A 205 0.58 -6.99 -1.66
N THR A 206 1.79 -7.52 -1.76
CA THR A 206 2.46 -7.75 -3.04
C THR A 206 3.06 -9.15 -3.11
N PRO A 207 2.20 -10.20 -3.20
CA PRO A 207 2.66 -11.58 -3.36
C PRO A 207 3.31 -11.80 -4.73
N LEU A 208 4.13 -12.87 -4.83
CA LEU A 208 4.70 -13.40 -6.06
C LEU A 208 3.92 -14.60 -6.56
#